data_62e253d4589f11602514d1397671b41d
#
_entry.id   62e253d4589f11602514d1397671b41d
#
_cell.length_a   1.000
_cell.length_b   1.000
_cell.length_c   1.000
_cell.angle_alpha   90.00
_cell.angle_beta   90.00
_cell.angle_gamma   90.00
#
_symmetry.space_group_name_H-M   'P 1'
#
loop_
_entity.id
_entity.type
_entity.pdbx_description
1 polymer ?
#
loop_
_entity_poly.entity_id
_entity_poly.type
_entity_poly.pdbx_seq_one_letter_code
_entity_poly.pdbx_strand_id
1 'polypeptide(L)'
;MRLTRLGGTSSHTRNTRPARLGRLAAAASVVVGTLAASLAVTAPTAGAVIGGAPSGPAPWAVQITTFAGIPGVPCSGVVIDPYWVATAAHCGPANPNAYTLGFGNWATVPGGFAETAPLASPSIVGAFGSLDTGSLGRHTPAAAYHAPAGDFMLLKLRHPAPSPSVLRAGVDPAPGAILRFHGFGGTAAGPQGPRSAEVLTGLTRLDRMEPRGGSWIGRSHTIQGGYSFGDSGGPVFQGDRLVGIHSGSDHTRRQPNGTNPAWYESIPAQNGWINWMIANR
;
A
#
# COMPACT_ATOMS: atom_id res chain seq x y z
N MET A 1 -11.81 -69.62 -19.83
CA MET A 1 -11.81 -70.90 -19.13
C MET A 1 -12.49 -70.70 -17.79
N ARG A 2 -13.69 -71.26 -17.68
CA ARG A 2 -14.42 -71.84 -16.51
C ARG A 2 -14.46 -71.00 -15.24
N LEU A 3 -15.65 -70.46 -14.83
CA LEU A 3 -16.78 -71.11 -14.10
C LEU A 3 -16.35 -71.53 -12.67
N THR A 4 -17.06 -71.19 -11.64
CA THR A 4 -18.39 -71.58 -11.12
C THR A 4 -18.65 -70.82 -9.84
N ARG A 5 -19.79 -70.16 -9.61
CA ARG A 5 -21.07 -70.62 -9.04
C ARG A 5 -21.00 -71.31 -7.65
N LEU A 6 -21.78 -70.81 -6.73
CA LEU A 6 -23.00 -71.30 -6.03
C LEU A 6 -22.99 -70.66 -4.62
N GLY A 7 -23.98 -70.16 -3.95
CA GLY A 7 -25.41 -70.52 -4.00
C GLY A 7 -25.86 -70.88 -2.58
N GLY A 8 -27.04 -70.48 -2.16
CA GLY A 8 -27.71 -71.07 -1.01
C GLY A 8 -28.21 -70.02 0.00
N THR A 9 -29.39 -69.51 -0.10
CA THR A 9 -30.70 -69.91 0.42
C THR A 9 -30.86 -69.76 1.93
N SER A 10 -31.68 -68.77 2.33
CA SER A 10 -33.06 -68.95 2.86
C SER A 10 -33.17 -69.48 4.31
N SER A 11 -33.82 -68.72 5.17
CA SER A 11 -35.09 -69.14 5.75
C SER A 11 -35.74 -68.07 6.66
N HIS A 12 -37.02 -67.97 6.46
CA HIS A 12 -37.98 -67.26 7.26
C HIS A 12 -38.10 -67.77 8.66
N THR A 13 -38.38 -66.94 9.65
CA THR A 13 -39.42 -67.20 10.63
C THR A 13 -40.08 -65.93 11.14
N ARG A 14 -41.37 -65.87 10.87
CA ARG A 14 -42.31 -64.98 11.53
C ARG A 14 -42.46 -65.37 12.97
N ASN A 15 -42.59 -64.44 13.89
CA ASN A 15 -43.45 -64.63 14.99
C ASN A 15 -44.09 -63.28 15.52
N THR A 16 -45.28 -63.47 15.96
CA THR A 16 -46.42 -62.57 16.18
C THR A 16 -46.35 -61.79 17.48
N ARG A 17 -47.11 -60.70 17.47
CA ARG A 17 -47.45 -59.70 18.51
C ARG A 17 -47.83 -60.26 19.90
N PRO A 18 -47.87 -59.42 20.98
CA PRO A 18 -49.00 -58.47 21.09
C PRO A 18 -48.65 -57.06 21.66
N ALA A 19 -49.59 -56.17 21.41
CA ALA A 19 -49.67 -54.82 21.86
C ALA A 19 -49.81 -54.67 23.38
N ARG A 20 -49.17 -53.67 23.95
CA ARG A 20 -49.63 -53.03 25.20
C ARG A 20 -49.56 -51.50 25.05
N LEU A 21 -50.70 -50.87 25.23
CA LEU A 21 -50.89 -49.46 25.48
C LEU A 21 -50.12 -49.05 26.75
N GLY A 22 -49.47 -47.89 26.71
CA GLY A 22 -48.87 -47.31 27.90
C GLY A 22 -48.40 -45.88 27.70
N ARG A 23 -49.33 -44.98 27.93
CA ARG A 23 -49.14 -43.62 28.45
C ARG A 23 -48.14 -42.69 27.80
N LEU A 24 -48.69 -41.66 27.16
CA LEU A 24 -48.11 -40.38 26.82
C LEU A 24 -47.47 -39.71 28.04
N ALA A 25 -46.20 -39.44 27.99
CA ALA A 25 -45.56 -38.42 28.81
C ALA A 25 -44.88 -37.44 27.84
N ALA A 26 -45.49 -36.27 27.65
CA ALA A 26 -44.91 -35.19 26.90
C ALA A 26 -43.77 -34.58 27.72
N ALA A 27 -42.54 -34.86 27.33
CA ALA A 27 -41.37 -34.13 27.82
C ALA A 27 -41.10 -32.97 26.86
N ALA A 28 -41.47 -31.76 27.27
CA ALA A 28 -41.09 -30.55 26.61
C ALA A 28 -39.60 -30.31 26.78
N SER A 29 -38.80 -30.64 25.76
CA SER A 29 -37.41 -30.26 25.72
C SER A 29 -37.30 -28.78 25.30
N VAL A 30 -37.06 -27.91 26.29
CA VAL A 30 -36.66 -26.52 26.03
C VAL A 30 -35.23 -26.56 25.49
N VAL A 31 -35.10 -26.38 24.19
CA VAL A 31 -33.83 -26.14 23.57
C VAL A 31 -33.48 -24.67 23.83
N VAL A 32 -32.64 -24.47 24.87
CA VAL A 32 -31.97 -23.17 25.07
C VAL A 32 -30.89 -23.03 24.01
N GLY A 33 -31.22 -22.45 22.87
CA GLY A 33 -30.27 -22.06 21.87
C GLY A 33 -29.42 -20.90 22.40
N THR A 34 -28.24 -21.17 22.92
CA THR A 34 -27.23 -20.13 23.14
C THR A 34 -26.77 -19.63 21.77
N LEU A 35 -27.31 -18.49 21.32
CA LEU A 35 -26.69 -17.70 20.28
C LEU A 35 -25.34 -17.21 20.81
N ALA A 36 -24.28 -17.95 20.52
CA ALA A 36 -22.92 -17.44 20.60
C ALA A 36 -22.78 -16.42 19.45
N ALA A 37 -23.10 -15.14 19.71
CA ALA A 37 -22.69 -14.06 18.85
C ALA A 37 -21.16 -14.04 18.85
N SER A 38 -20.57 -14.64 17.83
CA SER A 38 -19.14 -14.49 17.54
C SER A 38 -18.94 -13.02 17.18
N LEU A 39 -18.55 -12.20 18.15
CA LEU A 39 -17.92 -10.93 17.90
C LEU A 39 -16.63 -11.25 17.13
N ALA A 40 -16.72 -11.22 15.81
CA ALA A 40 -15.55 -11.17 14.96
C ALA A 40 -14.82 -9.88 15.34
N VAL A 41 -13.87 -9.97 16.26
CA VAL A 41 -12.86 -8.93 16.46
C VAL A 41 -12.10 -8.91 15.16
N THR A 42 -12.49 -8.02 14.25
CA THR A 42 -11.68 -7.70 13.09
C THR A 42 -10.38 -7.17 13.65
N ALA A 43 -9.33 -8.00 13.61
CA ALA A 43 -7.99 -7.53 13.88
C ALA A 43 -7.77 -6.30 12.97
N PRO A 44 -7.26 -5.19 13.50
CA PRO A 44 -6.96 -4.04 12.66
C PRO A 44 -6.04 -4.54 11.55
N THR A 45 -6.47 -4.39 10.31
CA THR A 45 -5.62 -4.69 9.15
C THR A 45 -4.40 -3.81 9.29
N ALA A 46 -3.24 -4.46 9.42
CA ALA A 46 -1.98 -3.76 9.51
C ALA A 46 -1.76 -2.97 8.21
N GLY A 47 -1.83 -1.65 8.26
CA GLY A 47 -1.80 -0.77 7.10
C GLY A 47 -0.47 -0.04 6.90
N ALA A 48 -0.11 0.38 5.68
CA ALA A 48 1.18 0.95 5.25
C ALA A 48 1.62 2.23 6.00
N VAL A 49 0.71 3.03 6.46
CA VAL A 49 0.94 4.14 7.40
C VAL A 49 0.61 3.60 8.78
N ILE A 50 1.52 3.62 9.75
CA ILE A 50 1.28 3.06 11.08
C ILE A 50 0.02 3.69 11.69
N GLY A 51 -1.02 2.90 11.92
CA GLY A 51 -2.31 3.41 12.38
C GLY A 51 -3.06 4.26 11.35
N GLY A 52 -2.68 4.19 10.08
CA GLY A 52 -3.37 4.85 8.97
C GLY A 52 -4.64 4.10 8.54
N ALA A 53 -5.38 4.71 7.62
CA ALA A 53 -6.57 4.14 7.01
C ALA A 53 -6.34 3.82 5.54
N PRO A 54 -7.06 2.86 4.96
CA PRO A 54 -7.08 2.67 3.50
C PRO A 54 -7.39 3.98 2.78
N SER A 55 -6.59 4.29 1.76
CA SER A 55 -6.74 5.55 1.00
C SER A 55 -7.98 5.56 0.11
N GLY A 56 -8.59 4.40 -0.13
CA GLY A 56 -9.53 4.21 -1.23
C GLY A 56 -8.81 4.27 -2.59
N PRO A 57 -9.51 4.56 -3.68
CA PRO A 57 -8.91 4.67 -5.00
C PRO A 57 -7.81 5.74 -5.01
N ALA A 58 -6.58 5.35 -5.30
CA ALA A 58 -5.42 6.23 -5.42
C ALA A 58 -4.64 5.88 -6.70
N PRO A 59 -5.27 6.03 -7.90
CA PRO A 59 -4.67 5.55 -9.15
C PRO A 59 -3.36 6.25 -9.50
N TRP A 60 -3.17 7.46 -9.01
CA TRP A 60 -1.95 8.26 -9.15
C TRP A 60 -0.78 7.81 -8.27
N ALA A 61 -1.01 6.93 -7.29
CA ALA A 61 0.03 6.46 -6.39
C ALA A 61 0.95 5.46 -7.09
N VAL A 62 2.24 5.52 -6.77
CA VAL A 62 3.27 4.66 -7.35
C VAL A 62 4.06 4.00 -6.24
N GLN A 63 4.12 2.67 -6.26
CA GLN A 63 5.06 1.92 -5.44
C GLN A 63 6.40 1.83 -6.19
N ILE A 64 7.47 2.20 -5.53
CA ILE A 64 8.81 2.20 -6.11
C ILE A 64 9.65 1.15 -5.39
N THR A 65 10.15 0.18 -6.13
CA THR A 65 11.15 -0.77 -5.65
C THR A 65 12.49 -0.42 -6.27
N THR A 66 13.52 -0.28 -5.47
CA THR A 66 14.88 0.00 -5.94
C THR A 66 15.83 -1.13 -5.59
N PHE A 67 16.78 -1.40 -6.50
CA PHE A 67 17.85 -2.37 -6.29
C PHE A 67 19.13 -1.75 -5.73
N ALA A 68 19.16 -0.41 -5.58
CA ALA A 68 20.35 0.34 -5.21
C ALA A 68 20.26 1.06 -3.85
N GLY A 69 19.17 0.89 -3.13
CA GLY A 69 18.97 1.43 -1.78
C GLY A 69 19.16 0.37 -0.69
N ILE A 70 18.43 0.53 0.42
CA ILE A 70 18.30 -0.55 1.41
C ILE A 70 17.50 -1.66 0.72
N PRO A 71 18.10 -2.84 0.45
CA PRO A 71 17.40 -3.91 -0.25
C PRO A 71 16.08 -4.26 0.44
N GLY A 72 15.01 -4.29 -0.33
CA GLY A 72 13.68 -4.66 0.17
C GLY A 72 12.88 -3.55 0.86
N VAL A 73 13.38 -2.31 0.91
CA VAL A 73 12.60 -1.16 1.37
C VAL A 73 12.04 -0.43 0.16
N PRO A 74 10.75 -0.58 -0.16
CA PRO A 74 10.12 0.19 -1.22
C PRO A 74 10.04 1.66 -0.83
N CYS A 75 9.98 2.52 -1.83
CA CYS A 75 9.53 3.90 -1.70
C CYS A 75 8.13 4.06 -2.28
N SER A 76 7.57 5.22 -2.05
CA SER A 76 6.33 5.68 -2.67
C SER A 76 6.64 6.76 -3.71
N GLY A 77 5.68 7.02 -4.59
CA GLY A 77 5.75 8.10 -5.56
C GLY A 77 4.36 8.52 -5.99
N VAL A 78 4.31 9.49 -6.89
CA VAL A 78 3.06 10.04 -7.41
C VAL A 78 3.20 10.44 -8.88
N VAL A 79 2.20 10.11 -9.69
CA VAL A 79 2.12 10.56 -11.10
C VAL A 79 1.78 12.04 -11.13
N ILE A 80 2.69 12.88 -11.64
CA ILE A 80 2.53 14.34 -11.73
C ILE A 80 2.30 14.85 -13.16
N ASP A 81 2.49 14.00 -14.13
CA ASP A 81 2.32 14.21 -15.56
C ASP A 81 2.20 12.83 -16.22
N PRO A 82 1.56 12.67 -17.38
CA PRO A 82 1.42 11.36 -18.03
C PRO A 82 2.74 10.57 -18.17
N TYR A 83 3.87 11.23 -18.31
CA TYR A 83 5.17 10.58 -18.45
C TYR A 83 6.10 10.76 -17.25
N TRP A 84 5.62 11.32 -16.12
CA TRP A 84 6.49 11.66 -15.01
C TRP A 84 5.94 11.27 -13.65
N VAL A 85 6.79 10.60 -12.90
CA VAL A 85 6.56 10.25 -11.48
C VAL A 85 7.51 11.10 -10.62
N ALA A 86 6.96 11.74 -9.59
CA ALA A 86 7.75 12.40 -8.55
C ALA A 86 7.96 11.47 -7.35
N THR A 87 9.16 11.52 -6.77
CA THR A 87 9.54 10.77 -5.57
C THR A 87 10.69 11.49 -4.84
N ALA A 88 11.17 10.94 -3.72
CA ALA A 88 12.32 11.46 -3.00
C ALA A 88 13.64 11.01 -3.64
N ALA A 89 14.66 11.87 -3.64
CA ALA A 89 15.96 11.56 -4.25
C ALA A 89 16.68 10.41 -3.53
N HIS A 90 16.53 10.30 -2.21
CA HIS A 90 17.14 9.20 -1.44
C HIS A 90 16.54 7.82 -1.76
N CYS A 91 15.44 7.75 -2.52
CA CYS A 91 14.84 6.50 -2.97
C CYS A 91 15.71 5.73 -3.98
N GLY A 92 16.74 6.35 -4.53
CA GLY A 92 17.74 5.63 -5.33
C GLY A 92 18.57 6.54 -6.25
N PRO A 93 19.46 5.94 -7.05
CA PRO A 93 20.40 6.67 -7.91
C PRO A 93 19.72 7.22 -9.16
N ALA A 94 20.42 8.14 -9.86
CA ALA A 94 20.01 8.64 -11.18
C ALA A 94 20.25 7.58 -12.30
N ASN A 95 19.84 6.34 -12.04
CA ASN A 95 19.95 5.22 -12.98
C ASN A 95 18.56 4.58 -13.15
N PRO A 96 17.93 4.69 -14.33
CA PRO A 96 16.58 4.18 -14.54
C PRO A 96 16.46 2.65 -14.33
N ASN A 97 17.51 1.89 -14.60
CA ASN A 97 17.50 0.43 -14.46
C ASN A 97 17.52 -0.03 -13.00
N ALA A 98 17.72 0.88 -12.05
CA ALA A 98 17.66 0.59 -10.62
C ALA A 98 16.22 0.52 -10.07
N TYR A 99 15.20 0.81 -10.88
CA TYR A 99 13.83 0.95 -10.41
C TYR A 99 12.87 -0.03 -11.07
N THR A 100 11.90 -0.46 -10.27
CA THR A 100 10.66 -1.08 -10.73
C THR A 100 9.50 -0.29 -10.14
N LEU A 101 8.56 0.11 -11.01
CA LEU A 101 7.40 0.92 -10.64
C LEU A 101 6.13 0.09 -10.72
N GLY A 102 5.26 0.22 -9.72
CA GLY A 102 3.92 -0.31 -9.72
C GLY A 102 2.91 0.81 -9.49
N PHE A 103 1.83 0.84 -10.27
CA PHE A 103 0.86 1.94 -10.26
C PHE A 103 -0.43 1.55 -9.54
N GLY A 104 -1.00 2.51 -8.81
CA GLY A 104 -2.29 2.41 -8.16
C GLY A 104 -2.29 1.51 -6.92
N ASN A 105 -3.49 1.24 -6.42
CA ASN A 105 -3.72 0.32 -5.31
C ASN A 105 -3.77 -1.12 -5.83
N TRP A 106 -2.78 -1.91 -5.53
CA TRP A 106 -2.60 -3.28 -6.06
C TRP A 106 -3.66 -4.26 -5.58
N ALA A 107 -4.22 -4.04 -4.39
CA ALA A 107 -5.27 -4.91 -3.85
C ALA A 107 -6.60 -4.78 -4.60
N THR A 108 -6.81 -3.66 -5.30
CA THR A 108 -8.06 -3.37 -6.03
C THR A 108 -7.96 -3.60 -7.53
N VAL A 109 -6.78 -3.92 -8.06
CA VAL A 109 -6.59 -4.19 -9.49
C VAL A 109 -6.90 -5.66 -9.78
N PRO A 110 -7.90 -5.99 -10.62
CA PRO A 110 -8.17 -7.36 -11.04
C PRO A 110 -6.91 -7.99 -11.68
N GLY A 111 -6.41 -9.07 -11.11
CA GLY A 111 -5.13 -9.69 -11.50
C GLY A 111 -3.90 -9.08 -10.83
N GLY A 112 -4.08 -8.09 -9.96
CA GLY A 112 -3.03 -7.55 -9.10
C GLY A 112 -2.57 -8.61 -8.10
N PHE A 113 -1.27 -8.76 -7.95
CA PHE A 113 -0.71 -9.70 -6.99
C PHE A 113 -0.84 -9.12 -5.58
N ALA A 114 -1.68 -9.75 -4.76
CA ALA A 114 -1.58 -9.61 -3.32
C ALA A 114 -0.26 -10.28 -2.89
N GLU A 115 0.83 -9.53 -2.89
CA GLU A 115 2.10 -10.05 -2.45
C GLU A 115 2.15 -10.01 -0.93
N THR A 116 1.81 -11.12 -0.31
CA THR A 116 2.01 -11.38 1.12
C THR A 116 3.44 -11.80 1.44
N ALA A 117 4.31 -11.93 0.44
CA ALA A 117 5.71 -12.30 0.62
C ALA A 117 6.57 -11.08 0.98
N PRO A 118 7.48 -11.18 1.94
CA PRO A 118 8.45 -10.13 2.20
C PRO A 118 9.29 -9.92 0.94
N LEU A 119 9.43 -8.65 0.50
CA LEU A 119 10.19 -8.21 -0.67
C LEU A 119 11.72 -8.50 -0.57
N ALA A 120 12.10 -9.51 0.18
CA ALA A 120 13.50 -9.83 0.52
C ALA A 120 14.24 -10.67 -0.53
N SER A 121 13.64 -10.97 -1.70
CA SER A 121 14.30 -11.83 -2.69
C SER A 121 14.43 -11.17 -4.07
N PRO A 122 15.67 -11.04 -4.61
CA PRO A 122 15.90 -10.64 -5.99
C PRO A 122 15.23 -11.55 -7.03
N SER A 123 14.87 -12.78 -6.64
CA SER A 123 14.18 -13.78 -7.45
C SER A 123 12.75 -13.40 -7.85
N ILE A 124 12.12 -12.45 -7.17
CA ILE A 124 10.77 -11.99 -7.51
C ILE A 124 10.75 -11.22 -8.83
N VAL A 125 11.83 -10.53 -9.18
CA VAL A 125 11.94 -9.79 -10.46
C VAL A 125 11.81 -10.71 -11.67
N GLY A 126 12.28 -11.94 -11.58
CA GLY A 126 12.17 -12.95 -12.63
C GLY A 126 10.79 -13.60 -12.75
N ALA A 127 9.95 -13.51 -11.71
CA ALA A 127 8.63 -14.16 -11.69
C ALA A 127 7.52 -13.31 -12.33
N PHE A 128 7.73 -12.02 -12.54
CA PHE A 128 6.70 -11.07 -12.98
C PHE A 128 6.73 -10.73 -14.49
N GLY A 129 7.44 -11.47 -15.31
CA GLY A 129 7.48 -11.26 -16.76
C GLY A 129 8.15 -9.95 -17.18
N SER A 130 8.09 -9.62 -18.47
CA SER A 130 8.70 -8.42 -19.03
C SER A 130 8.23 -7.15 -18.33
N LEU A 131 9.16 -6.39 -17.77
CA LEU A 131 8.95 -5.14 -17.04
C LEU A 131 8.40 -3.99 -17.91
N ASP A 132 8.04 -4.24 -19.15
CA ASP A 132 7.66 -3.24 -20.16
C ASP A 132 6.35 -3.57 -20.88
N THR A 133 5.37 -4.13 -20.18
CA THR A 133 4.16 -4.68 -20.83
C THR A 133 3.06 -3.66 -21.10
N GLY A 134 3.22 -2.37 -20.78
CA GLY A 134 2.18 -1.34 -21.02
C GLY A 134 0.84 -1.58 -20.33
N SER A 135 0.75 -2.61 -19.48
CA SER A 135 -0.41 -2.92 -18.64
C SER A 135 -0.21 -2.34 -17.24
N LEU A 136 -1.20 -2.45 -16.35
CA LEU A 136 -1.11 -2.09 -14.92
C LEU A 136 -0.02 -2.89 -14.15
N GLY A 137 0.96 -3.42 -14.87
CA GLY A 137 2.09 -4.17 -14.37
C GLY A 137 3.22 -3.29 -13.80
N ARG A 138 4.38 -3.91 -13.64
CA ARG A 138 5.61 -3.24 -13.19
C ARG A 138 6.32 -2.60 -14.36
N HIS A 139 6.80 -1.37 -14.19
CA HIS A 139 7.46 -0.59 -15.23
C HIS A 139 8.87 -0.20 -14.80
N THR A 140 9.81 -0.22 -15.76
CA THR A 140 11.13 0.41 -15.60
C THR A 140 11.08 1.79 -16.21
N PRO A 141 11.49 2.86 -15.51
CA PRO A 141 11.51 4.19 -16.08
C PRO A 141 12.53 4.30 -17.24
N ALA A 142 12.29 5.24 -18.13
CA ALA A 142 13.23 5.57 -19.21
C ALA A 142 14.46 6.31 -18.68
N ALA A 143 14.26 7.17 -17.68
CA ALA A 143 15.31 7.98 -17.07
C ALA A 143 14.95 8.33 -15.62
N ALA A 144 15.96 8.65 -14.82
CA ALA A 144 15.82 9.13 -13.44
C ALA A 144 16.67 10.40 -13.28
N TYR A 145 16.10 11.44 -12.70
CA TYR A 145 16.72 12.75 -12.57
C TYR A 145 16.57 13.27 -11.15
N HIS A 146 17.69 13.45 -10.46
CA HIS A 146 17.70 14.17 -9.18
C HIS A 146 17.53 15.66 -9.44
N ALA A 147 16.75 16.33 -8.60
CA ALA A 147 16.66 17.78 -8.61
C ALA A 147 18.02 18.41 -8.23
N PRO A 148 18.32 19.62 -8.71
CA PRO A 148 19.54 20.33 -8.35
C PRO A 148 19.67 20.63 -6.86
N ALA A 149 18.53 20.67 -6.15
CA ALA A 149 18.46 20.96 -4.74
C ALA A 149 17.31 20.21 -4.07
N GLY A 150 17.49 19.90 -2.77
CA GLY A 150 16.51 19.16 -1.97
C GLY A 150 16.54 17.64 -2.22
N ASP A 151 15.69 16.95 -1.47
CA ASP A 151 15.52 15.49 -1.57
C ASP A 151 14.38 15.17 -2.53
N PHE A 152 14.53 15.53 -3.81
CA PHE A 152 13.50 15.41 -4.83
C PHE A 152 14.05 14.79 -6.11
N MET A 153 13.27 13.93 -6.75
CA MET A 153 13.63 13.22 -7.98
C MET A 153 12.41 13.04 -8.88
N LEU A 154 12.67 13.04 -10.19
CA LEU A 154 11.72 12.67 -11.23
C LEU A 154 12.15 11.39 -11.93
N LEU A 155 11.19 10.50 -12.15
CA LEU A 155 11.33 9.32 -12.99
C LEU A 155 10.53 9.55 -14.27
N LYS A 156 11.21 9.53 -15.43
CA LYS A 156 10.56 9.60 -16.74
C LYS A 156 10.10 8.23 -17.16
N LEU A 157 8.84 8.11 -17.54
CA LEU A 157 8.25 6.86 -18.01
C LEU A 157 8.53 6.64 -19.50
N ARG A 158 8.62 5.36 -19.93
CA ARG A 158 8.73 4.98 -21.36
C ARG A 158 7.40 5.14 -22.07
N HIS A 159 6.31 4.87 -21.38
CA HIS A 159 4.92 4.95 -21.82
C HIS A 159 4.13 5.81 -20.84
N PRO A 160 3.02 6.39 -21.26
CA PRO A 160 2.15 7.13 -20.35
C PRO A 160 1.77 6.29 -19.14
N ALA A 161 1.71 6.91 -17.96
CA ALA A 161 1.19 6.26 -16.78
C ALA A 161 -0.23 5.72 -17.06
N PRO A 162 -0.57 4.53 -16.56
CA PRO A 162 -1.92 3.96 -16.72
C PRO A 162 -2.96 4.67 -15.84
N SER A 163 -2.61 5.80 -15.26
CA SER A 163 -3.39 6.52 -14.25
C SER A 163 -3.31 8.03 -14.50
N PRO A 164 -4.31 8.80 -14.01
CA PRO A 164 -4.29 10.25 -14.13
C PRO A 164 -3.16 10.86 -13.28
N SER A 165 -2.62 11.97 -13.76
CA SER A 165 -1.71 12.80 -12.99
C SER A 165 -2.47 13.68 -11.98
N VAL A 166 -1.79 14.01 -10.85
CA VAL A 166 -2.33 14.92 -9.85
C VAL A 166 -2.06 16.38 -10.20
N LEU A 167 -2.88 17.26 -9.64
CA LEU A 167 -2.66 18.71 -9.76
C LEU A 167 -1.62 19.16 -8.73
N ARG A 168 -0.62 19.90 -9.18
CA ARG A 168 0.42 20.48 -8.30
C ARG A 168 -0.02 21.82 -7.74
N ALA A 169 0.34 22.10 -6.48
CA ALA A 169 0.15 23.40 -5.86
C ALA A 169 1.15 24.42 -6.43
N GLY A 170 0.71 25.66 -6.55
CA GLY A 170 1.56 26.79 -6.97
C GLY A 170 2.18 27.55 -5.80
N VAL A 171 1.65 27.36 -4.59
CA VAL A 171 2.09 28.03 -3.36
C VAL A 171 2.12 27.02 -2.21
N ASP A 172 3.02 27.22 -1.25
CA ASP A 172 3.10 26.41 -0.04
C ASP A 172 1.90 26.65 0.88
N PRO A 173 1.47 25.63 1.63
CA PRO A 173 0.46 25.79 2.64
C PRO A 173 0.93 26.72 3.78
N ALA A 174 -0.02 27.40 4.42
CA ALA A 174 0.29 28.17 5.63
C ALA A 174 0.55 27.24 6.83
N PRO A 175 1.39 27.66 7.81
CA PRO A 175 1.53 26.96 9.08
C PRO A 175 0.18 26.68 9.75
N GLY A 176 0.01 25.52 10.34
CA GLY A 176 -1.24 25.03 10.91
C GLY A 176 -2.13 24.27 9.93
N ALA A 177 -1.84 24.30 8.63
CA ALA A 177 -2.60 23.54 7.63
C ALA A 177 -2.60 22.05 7.94
N ILE A 178 -3.77 21.42 7.79
CA ILE A 178 -3.92 19.96 7.85
C ILE A 178 -3.75 19.41 6.45
N LEU A 179 -2.79 18.52 6.32
CA LEU A 179 -2.39 17.90 5.06
C LEU A 179 -2.66 16.40 5.15
N ARG A 180 -2.98 15.80 4.02
CA ARG A 180 -3.15 14.36 3.87
C ARG A 180 -1.93 13.76 3.18
N PHE A 181 -1.34 12.74 3.78
CA PHE A 181 -0.23 12.02 3.17
C PHE A 181 -0.64 10.59 2.83
N HIS A 182 0.07 10.02 1.86
CA HIS A 182 -0.18 8.67 1.37
C HIS A 182 1.13 7.93 1.14
N GLY A 183 1.10 6.59 1.31
CA GLY A 183 2.27 5.78 1.06
C GLY A 183 2.02 4.28 1.07
N PHE A 184 3.06 3.53 0.71
CA PHE A 184 3.14 2.07 0.72
C PHE A 184 4.09 1.56 1.82
N GLY A 185 4.35 2.35 2.83
CA GLY A 185 5.30 2.04 3.89
C GLY A 185 4.93 0.84 4.76
N GLY A 186 5.73 0.59 5.78
CA GLY A 186 5.52 -0.50 6.73
C GLY A 186 4.38 -0.23 7.70
N THR A 187 3.73 -1.29 8.11
CA THR A 187 2.58 -1.29 9.01
C THR A 187 2.99 -1.37 10.49
N ALA A 188 4.25 -1.70 10.73
CA ALA A 188 4.86 -1.76 12.04
C ALA A 188 6.14 -0.91 12.08
N ALA A 189 6.63 -0.65 13.28
CA ALA A 189 7.88 0.08 13.45
C ALA A 189 9.07 -0.73 12.88
N GLY A 190 9.96 -0.02 12.20
CA GLY A 190 11.22 -0.58 11.67
C GLY A 190 11.21 -0.89 10.18
N PRO A 191 12.41 -1.02 9.58
CA PRO A 191 12.57 -1.18 8.13
C PRO A 191 12.13 -2.55 7.61
N GLN A 192 12.01 -3.54 8.48
CA GLN A 192 11.64 -4.93 8.15
C GLN A 192 10.16 -5.24 8.41
N GLY A 193 9.35 -4.24 8.80
CA GLY A 193 7.92 -4.44 9.01
C GLY A 193 7.19 -4.88 7.74
N PRO A 194 6.05 -5.58 7.88
CA PRO A 194 5.24 -5.94 6.73
C PRO A 194 4.79 -4.69 5.96
N ARG A 195 4.69 -4.81 4.62
CA ARG A 195 4.28 -3.73 3.71
C ARG A 195 2.81 -3.87 3.37
N SER A 196 2.19 -2.76 3.04
CA SER A 196 0.83 -2.79 2.52
C SER A 196 0.84 -2.98 1.01
N ALA A 197 -0.06 -3.82 0.52
CA ALA A 197 -0.40 -3.87 -0.91
C ALA A 197 -1.32 -2.70 -1.29
N GLU A 198 -1.93 -2.05 -0.30
CA GLU A 198 -2.82 -0.91 -0.48
C GLU A 198 -2.12 0.38 -0.10
N VAL A 199 -2.49 1.46 -0.82
CA VAL A 199 -2.11 2.82 -0.42
C VAL A 199 -2.84 3.17 0.85
N LEU A 200 -2.10 3.54 1.89
CA LEU A 200 -2.68 4.06 3.10
C LEU A 200 -2.50 5.56 3.20
N THR A 201 -3.32 6.14 4.06
CA THR A 201 -3.34 7.58 4.29
C THR A 201 -3.32 7.91 5.78
N GLY A 202 -2.72 9.05 6.08
CA GLY A 202 -2.76 9.69 7.38
C GLY A 202 -2.90 11.20 7.24
N LEU A 203 -2.96 11.87 8.38
CA LEU A 203 -3.02 13.32 8.45
C LEU A 203 -1.81 13.88 9.18
N THR A 204 -1.27 14.97 8.66
CA THR A 204 -0.18 15.71 9.28
C THR A 204 -0.53 17.19 9.37
N ARG A 205 -0.04 17.88 10.39
CA ARG A 205 -0.18 19.32 10.53
C ARG A 205 1.15 19.96 10.19
N LEU A 206 1.13 20.93 9.29
CA LEU A 206 2.29 21.75 8.96
C LEU A 206 2.64 22.67 10.13
N ASP A 207 3.85 22.57 10.64
CA ASP A 207 4.37 23.45 11.69
C ASP A 207 4.96 24.73 11.10
N ARG A 208 5.80 24.57 10.08
CA ARG A 208 6.46 25.69 9.38
C ARG A 208 7.08 25.23 8.06
N MET A 209 7.33 26.18 7.19
CA MET A 209 8.24 26.01 6.06
C MET A 209 9.64 26.47 6.48
N GLU A 210 10.67 25.76 6.04
CA GLU A 210 12.08 26.13 6.30
C GLU A 210 12.98 25.75 5.13
N PRO A 211 14.09 26.54 4.89
CA PRO A 211 15.06 26.18 3.86
C PRO A 211 15.91 24.97 4.32
N ARG A 212 16.16 24.05 3.38
CA ARG A 212 17.02 22.89 3.60
C ARG A 212 17.65 22.42 2.28
N GLY A 213 18.97 22.25 2.25
CA GLY A 213 19.67 21.69 1.09
C GLY A 213 19.45 22.45 -0.22
N GLY A 214 19.28 23.78 -0.17
CA GLY A 214 19.02 24.60 -1.34
C GLY A 214 17.56 24.59 -1.85
N SER A 215 16.66 23.90 -1.14
CA SER A 215 15.23 23.84 -1.40
C SER A 215 14.42 24.27 -0.17
N TRP A 216 13.12 24.09 -0.18
CA TRP A 216 12.21 24.34 0.94
C TRP A 216 11.54 23.06 1.36
N ILE A 217 11.47 22.85 2.68
CA ILE A 217 10.75 21.73 3.27
C ILE A 217 9.63 22.22 4.19
N GLY A 218 8.53 21.46 4.23
CA GLY A 218 7.50 21.60 5.25
C GLY A 218 7.81 20.70 6.43
N ARG A 219 8.11 21.31 7.60
CA ARG A 219 8.16 20.58 8.88
C ARG A 219 6.76 20.36 9.39
N SER A 220 6.45 19.14 9.76
CA SER A 220 5.12 18.74 10.20
C SER A 220 5.19 17.70 11.30
N HIS A 221 4.06 17.48 11.94
CA HIS A 221 3.85 16.31 12.80
C HIS A 221 2.55 15.62 12.42
N THR A 222 2.57 14.30 12.40
CA THR A 222 1.36 13.54 12.10
C THR A 222 0.37 13.64 13.24
N ILE A 223 -0.91 13.75 12.91
CA ILE A 223 -2.03 13.82 13.87
C ILE A 223 -2.96 12.61 13.78
N GLN A 224 -2.88 11.89 12.66
CA GLN A 224 -3.54 10.60 12.46
C GLN A 224 -2.65 9.72 11.59
N GLY A 225 -2.36 8.53 12.07
CA GLY A 225 -1.36 7.66 11.48
C GLY A 225 0.05 8.22 11.65
N GLY A 226 1.05 7.47 11.24
CA GLY A 226 2.44 7.90 11.30
C GLY A 226 3.24 7.39 10.11
N TYR A 227 4.15 8.20 9.62
CA TYR A 227 5.06 7.80 8.55
C TYR A 227 5.96 6.64 8.99
N SER A 228 6.21 5.75 8.06
CA SER A 228 7.06 4.57 8.23
C SER A 228 8.03 4.43 7.07
N PHE A 229 8.95 3.48 7.19
CA PHE A 229 9.84 3.10 6.10
C PHE A 229 9.02 2.63 4.89
N GLY A 230 9.28 3.21 3.72
CA GLY A 230 8.55 2.97 2.49
C GLY A 230 7.54 4.05 2.13
N ASP A 231 7.17 4.95 3.05
CA ASP A 231 6.37 6.14 2.75
C ASP A 231 7.20 7.24 2.08
N SER A 232 8.53 7.14 2.11
CA SER A 232 9.46 8.04 1.40
C SER A 232 9.07 8.22 -0.06
N GLY A 233 9.03 9.47 -0.53
CA GLY A 233 8.62 9.81 -1.89
C GLY A 233 7.10 9.86 -2.09
N GLY A 234 6.30 9.46 -1.09
CA GLY A 234 4.85 9.53 -1.15
C GLY A 234 4.32 10.97 -1.15
N PRO A 235 3.14 11.17 -1.76
CA PRO A 235 2.57 12.51 -1.90
C PRO A 235 1.99 13.04 -0.58
N VAL A 236 2.07 14.36 -0.44
CA VAL A 236 1.41 15.14 0.60
C VAL A 236 0.48 16.13 -0.08
N PHE A 237 -0.80 16.10 0.29
CA PHE A 237 -1.85 16.91 -0.32
C PHE A 237 -2.46 17.91 0.65
N GLN A 238 -2.83 19.07 0.11
CA GLN A 238 -3.83 19.96 0.70
C GLN A 238 -5.06 19.98 -0.22
N GLY A 239 -6.17 19.42 0.26
CA GLY A 239 -7.31 19.16 -0.62
C GLY A 239 -6.94 18.21 -1.76
N ASP A 240 -7.11 18.65 -3.00
CA ASP A 240 -6.77 17.94 -4.24
C ASP A 240 -5.38 18.31 -4.81
N ARG A 241 -4.66 19.24 -4.16
CA ARG A 241 -3.39 19.75 -4.64
C ARG A 241 -2.21 19.07 -3.97
N LEU A 242 -1.29 18.57 -4.78
CA LEU A 242 0.01 18.04 -4.32
C LEU A 242 0.86 19.22 -3.84
N VAL A 243 1.14 19.29 -2.55
CA VAL A 243 1.96 20.34 -1.92
C VAL A 243 3.38 19.85 -1.61
N GLY A 244 3.59 18.54 -1.49
CA GLY A 244 4.91 18.02 -1.14
C GLY A 244 5.11 16.55 -1.45
N ILE A 245 6.38 16.14 -1.38
CA ILE A 245 6.83 14.77 -1.44
C ILE A 245 7.48 14.41 -0.10
N HIS A 246 6.98 13.38 0.55
CA HIS A 246 7.54 12.95 1.84
C HIS A 246 9.02 12.61 1.71
N SER A 247 9.85 13.27 2.51
CA SER A 247 11.31 13.09 2.51
C SER A 247 11.80 12.34 3.73
N GLY A 248 11.15 12.50 4.88
CA GLY A 248 11.59 11.78 6.07
C GLY A 248 10.74 12.03 7.31
N SER A 249 11.02 11.23 8.32
CA SER A 249 10.34 11.32 9.61
C SER A 249 11.27 10.89 10.76
N ASP A 250 10.98 11.41 11.96
CA ASP A 250 11.71 11.03 13.16
C ASP A 250 11.02 9.84 13.84
N HIS A 251 11.53 8.65 13.56
CA HIS A 251 11.02 7.42 14.14
C HIS A 251 11.33 7.27 15.63
N THR A 252 12.35 7.97 16.14
CA THR A 252 12.75 7.92 17.57
C THR A 252 11.77 8.70 18.45
N ARG A 253 11.04 9.64 17.86
CA ARG A 253 10.03 10.47 18.52
C ARG A 253 8.60 10.03 18.22
N ARG A 254 8.43 8.79 17.80
CA ARG A 254 7.10 8.21 17.56
C ARG A 254 6.33 8.09 18.88
N GLN A 255 5.07 8.52 18.86
CA GLN A 255 4.15 8.40 19.98
C GLN A 255 3.51 6.99 19.99
N PRO A 256 2.96 6.54 21.13
CA PRO A 256 2.26 5.24 21.22
C PRO A 256 1.10 5.07 20.23
N ASN A 257 0.45 6.17 19.82
CA ASN A 257 -0.62 6.18 18.82
C ASN A 257 -0.10 6.12 17.36
N GLY A 258 1.21 5.96 17.15
CA GLY A 258 1.85 5.87 15.85
C GLY A 258 2.31 7.20 15.27
N THR A 259 1.84 8.35 15.79
CA THR A 259 2.20 9.67 15.24
C THR A 259 3.68 10.03 15.45
N ASN A 260 4.25 10.81 14.54
CA ASN A 260 5.66 11.21 14.60
C ASN A 260 5.92 12.56 13.89
N PRO A 261 7.00 13.26 14.23
CA PRO A 261 7.50 14.38 13.46
C PRO A 261 7.95 13.93 12.06
N ALA A 262 7.71 14.77 11.06
CA ALA A 262 8.02 14.47 9.67
C ALA A 262 8.36 15.74 8.88
N TRP A 263 8.85 15.55 7.65
CA TRP A 263 9.08 16.64 6.71
C TRP A 263 8.88 16.17 5.27
N TYR A 264 8.50 17.10 4.43
CA TYR A 264 8.31 16.88 2.99
C TYR A 264 9.03 17.95 2.18
N GLU A 265 9.50 17.61 0.97
CA GLU A 265 10.00 18.57 -0.02
C GLU A 265 8.84 19.34 -0.63
N SER A 266 8.98 20.65 -0.74
CA SER A 266 7.96 21.55 -1.29
C SER A 266 7.82 21.37 -2.80
N ILE A 267 6.63 21.08 -3.29
CA ILE A 267 6.32 21.06 -4.71
C ILE A 267 6.37 22.48 -5.30
N PRO A 268 5.82 23.52 -4.66
CA PRO A 268 5.97 24.90 -5.15
C PRO A 268 7.42 25.31 -5.40
N ALA A 269 8.33 24.93 -4.49
CA ALA A 269 9.76 25.22 -4.66
C ALA A 269 10.39 24.48 -5.84
N GLN A 270 9.89 23.31 -6.19
CA GLN A 270 10.39 22.47 -7.29
C GLN A 270 9.70 22.74 -8.62
N ASN A 271 8.58 23.47 -8.66
CA ASN A 271 7.77 23.64 -9.88
C ASN A 271 8.54 24.20 -11.07
N GLY A 272 9.47 25.13 -10.85
CA GLY A 272 10.31 25.68 -11.92
C GLY A 272 11.11 24.58 -12.62
N TRP A 273 11.79 23.74 -11.85
CA TRP A 273 12.56 22.61 -12.37
C TRP A 273 11.67 21.53 -12.99
N ILE A 274 10.56 21.18 -12.33
CA ILE A 274 9.60 20.20 -12.85
C ILE A 274 9.08 20.63 -14.22
N ASN A 275 8.63 21.87 -14.36
CA ASN A 275 8.11 22.39 -15.62
C ASN A 275 9.17 22.38 -16.72
N TRP A 276 10.41 22.75 -16.38
CA TRP A 276 11.53 22.68 -17.32
C TRP A 276 11.79 21.23 -17.79
N MET A 277 11.78 20.27 -16.86
CA MET A 277 11.99 18.84 -17.17
C MET A 277 10.90 18.32 -18.09
N ILE A 278 9.63 18.59 -17.77
CA ILE A 278 8.48 18.14 -18.58
C ILE A 278 8.55 18.72 -20.01
N ALA A 279 8.98 19.98 -20.15
CA ALA A 279 9.03 20.65 -21.44
C ALA A 279 10.25 20.26 -22.30
N ASN A 280 11.37 19.81 -21.69
CA ASN A 280 12.65 19.68 -22.39
C ASN A 280 13.23 18.24 -22.38
N ARG A 281 12.62 17.34 -21.69
CA ARG A 281 13.09 15.95 -21.56
C ARG A 281 11.97 14.95 -21.84
#